data_5887b76eaf9a26af550a502caccf924c
#
_entry.id   5887b76eaf9a26af550a502caccf924c
#
_cell.length_a   1.000
_cell.length_b   1.000
_cell.length_c   1.000
_cell.angle_alpha   90.00
_cell.angle_beta   90.00
_cell.angle_gamma   90.00
#
_symmetry.space_group_name_H-M   'P 1'
#
loop_
_entity.id
_entity.type
_entity.pdbx_description
1 polymer ?
#
loop_
_entity_poly.entity_id
_entity_poly.type
_entity_poly.pdbx_seq_one_letter_code
_entity_poly.pdbx_strand_id
1 'polypeptide(L)'
;MRPGVPVGIAMERSIEMVVGLLAIMKAGAAYVPIDPEHPADRIAYMLEDSGVSLVLVQPQVRGRLPANCSARLVDVPGLASRLQDMPAHNPAVALHGDSLVYVIYTSGSTGRPKGAANRHRSLRNRLAWGQVHQPLGPGDTVLQKTPFGFDISFWEFFWPLTTGARLALAAPGDHRDPRRLAELIARHQVSTIHFVPSMLQAFMAHPAAATCQGLQRIVCSGEALSAELQAAVLQAFPGTRLLNLYGPTEAAIEVTWWDCRDEGALSVPIGRPVAGLRTHVLDAALNEVPRGVAGELYLGGVGLARGYWRRPGLSAERFVADPASRTGERLYRTGDLVRWRGDGQIDYLGRVDHQVKIRGFRIELAEVEAQLLAHPAVREAVVVARQAAEGARLAAFVSVQQGQTLDMAALRSALAAALPDYMLPSSITVLDALPLNANGKVDRKALPEAPTLPALEHQAYEPPEGGVAVTIAALWAQVLGVERIGASDNFFDLGGHSLQLIRVHGLLEARLGRELSLVDLFKHPTVSALARRIEQGADSEGDGEGEGDGAAQAAAARDGMDAAQRRREALLQRKRHIERTL
;
A
#
# COMPACT_ATOMS: atom_id res chain seq x y z
N MET A 1 -1.05 -22.33 20.65
CA MET A 1 -1.31 -20.87 20.65
C MET A 1 -2.68 -20.61 21.24
N ARG A 2 -2.92 -19.45 21.86
CA ARG A 2 -4.28 -19.04 22.29
C ARG A 2 -4.90 -18.20 21.18
N PRO A 3 -6.24 -18.24 20.96
CA PRO A 3 -6.90 -17.42 19.96
C PRO A 3 -6.60 -15.92 20.11
N GLY A 4 -6.28 -15.27 18.99
CA GLY A 4 -6.00 -13.83 18.93
C GLY A 4 -4.62 -13.38 19.41
N VAL A 5 -3.68 -14.31 19.69
CA VAL A 5 -2.29 -13.96 19.96
C VAL A 5 -1.64 -13.42 18.67
N PRO A 6 -0.92 -12.27 18.72
CA PRO A 6 -0.25 -11.75 17.55
C PRO A 6 0.97 -12.59 17.16
N VAL A 7 1.11 -12.86 15.86
CA VAL A 7 2.26 -13.52 15.23
C VAL A 7 2.75 -12.64 14.11
N GLY A 8 4.02 -12.26 14.14
CA GLY A 8 4.65 -11.48 13.08
C GLY A 8 4.84 -12.31 11.82
N ILE A 9 4.77 -11.67 10.67
CA ILE A 9 5.15 -12.24 9.39
C ILE A 9 5.97 -11.21 8.62
N ALA A 10 7.23 -11.54 8.34
CA ALA A 10 8.19 -10.70 7.63
C ALA A 10 8.68 -11.48 6.41
N MET A 11 8.01 -11.28 5.29
CA MET A 11 8.25 -11.99 4.04
C MET A 11 8.03 -11.09 2.83
N GLU A 12 8.79 -11.35 1.78
CA GLU A 12 8.48 -10.85 0.45
C GLU A 12 7.32 -11.66 -0.15
N ARG A 13 6.59 -11.05 -1.08
CA ARG A 13 5.42 -11.66 -1.72
C ARG A 13 5.82 -12.97 -2.42
N SER A 14 5.18 -14.06 -1.99
CA SER A 14 5.47 -15.41 -2.45
C SER A 14 4.36 -16.38 -2.04
N ILE A 15 4.41 -17.60 -2.53
CA ILE A 15 3.50 -18.67 -2.11
C ILE A 15 3.68 -18.96 -0.62
N GLU A 16 4.91 -18.96 -0.12
CA GLU A 16 5.24 -19.20 1.28
C GLU A 16 4.62 -18.13 2.20
N MET A 17 4.54 -16.85 1.73
CA MET A 17 3.83 -15.80 2.46
C MET A 17 2.34 -16.16 2.60
N VAL A 18 1.68 -16.60 1.52
CA VAL A 18 0.27 -17.00 1.57
C VAL A 18 0.06 -18.19 2.51
N VAL A 19 0.94 -19.18 2.44
CA VAL A 19 0.95 -20.34 3.35
C VAL A 19 1.13 -19.88 4.80
N GLY A 20 2.06 -18.96 5.06
CA GLY A 20 2.30 -18.38 6.38
C GLY A 20 1.08 -17.65 6.96
N LEU A 21 0.43 -16.81 6.16
CA LEU A 21 -0.81 -16.12 6.54
C LEU A 21 -1.93 -17.12 6.90
N LEU A 22 -2.15 -18.13 6.03
CA LEU A 22 -3.13 -19.19 6.29
C LEU A 22 -2.77 -20.01 7.54
N ALA A 23 -1.50 -20.32 7.76
CA ALA A 23 -1.05 -21.08 8.94
C ALA A 23 -1.30 -20.32 10.24
N ILE A 24 -1.03 -19.00 10.27
CA ILE A 24 -1.33 -18.14 11.42
C ILE A 24 -2.83 -18.16 11.72
N MET A 25 -3.66 -17.95 10.70
CA MET A 25 -5.11 -17.91 10.87
C MET A 25 -5.68 -19.28 11.28
N LYS A 26 -5.20 -20.38 10.69
CA LYS A 26 -5.62 -21.75 11.06
C LYS A 26 -5.19 -22.14 12.48
N ALA A 27 -4.08 -21.58 12.97
CA ALA A 27 -3.65 -21.74 14.36
C ALA A 27 -4.45 -20.86 15.34
N GLY A 28 -5.40 -20.04 14.85
CA GLY A 28 -6.22 -19.15 15.65
C GLY A 28 -5.52 -17.86 16.08
N ALA A 29 -4.34 -17.58 15.56
CA ALA A 29 -3.56 -16.39 15.84
C ALA A 29 -3.96 -15.21 14.92
N ALA A 30 -3.55 -14.00 15.31
CA ALA A 30 -3.68 -12.80 14.48
C ALA A 30 -2.34 -12.49 13.81
N TYR A 31 -2.31 -12.31 12.49
CA TYR A 31 -1.07 -11.93 11.86
C TYR A 31 -0.76 -10.43 12.00
N VAL A 32 0.52 -10.12 12.14
CA VAL A 32 1.05 -8.76 12.15
C VAL A 32 2.01 -8.64 10.96
N PRO A 33 1.62 -7.92 9.91
CA PRO A 33 2.50 -7.71 8.76
C PRO A 33 3.70 -6.84 9.18
N ILE A 34 4.89 -7.34 8.93
CA ILE A 34 6.15 -6.61 9.08
C ILE A 34 6.76 -6.49 7.70
N ASP A 35 6.60 -5.33 7.09
CA ASP A 35 7.15 -5.08 5.76
C ASP A 35 8.67 -4.94 5.84
N PRO A 36 9.45 -5.82 5.18
CA PRO A 36 10.89 -5.77 5.23
C PRO A 36 11.48 -4.55 4.48
N GLU A 37 10.69 -3.84 3.69
CA GLU A 37 11.11 -2.57 3.04
C GLU A 37 11.03 -1.36 4.00
N HIS A 38 10.40 -1.52 5.17
CA HIS A 38 10.36 -0.45 6.16
C HIS A 38 11.75 -0.20 6.79
N PRO A 39 12.03 1.04 7.25
CA PRO A 39 13.22 1.34 8.03
C PRO A 39 13.34 0.46 9.27
N ALA A 40 14.59 0.15 9.66
CA ALA A 40 14.89 -0.75 10.78
C ALA A 40 14.24 -0.30 12.10
N ASP A 41 14.26 1.00 12.39
CA ASP A 41 13.63 1.57 13.60
C ASP A 41 12.12 1.39 13.61
N ARG A 42 11.46 1.52 12.44
CA ARG A 42 10.03 1.26 12.30
C ARG A 42 9.71 -0.21 12.52
N ILE A 43 10.50 -1.11 11.95
CA ILE A 43 10.37 -2.57 12.17
C ILE A 43 10.55 -2.89 13.65
N ALA A 44 11.59 -2.36 14.31
CA ALA A 44 11.86 -2.56 15.72
C ALA A 44 10.66 -2.10 16.58
N TYR A 45 10.15 -0.90 16.32
CA TYR A 45 8.97 -0.37 17.01
C TYR A 45 7.75 -1.28 16.83
N MET A 46 7.45 -1.73 15.60
CA MET A 46 6.28 -2.57 15.35
C MET A 46 6.38 -3.94 16.05
N LEU A 47 7.56 -4.53 16.12
CA LEU A 47 7.82 -5.78 16.83
C LEU A 47 7.63 -5.62 18.33
N GLU A 48 8.16 -4.55 18.92
CA GLU A 48 8.04 -4.25 20.35
C GLU A 48 6.59 -3.91 20.72
N ASP A 49 5.95 -2.96 20.03
CA ASP A 49 4.59 -2.50 20.32
C ASP A 49 3.55 -3.61 20.15
N SER A 50 3.68 -4.42 19.11
CA SER A 50 2.80 -5.58 18.90
C SER A 50 3.00 -6.66 19.96
N GLY A 51 4.20 -6.78 20.51
CA GLY A 51 4.58 -7.81 21.47
C GLY A 51 4.51 -9.22 20.89
N VAL A 52 4.83 -9.36 19.60
CA VAL A 52 4.92 -10.66 18.95
C VAL A 52 6.07 -11.47 19.55
N SER A 53 5.80 -12.71 19.91
CA SER A 53 6.82 -13.66 20.42
C SER A 53 7.33 -14.61 19.34
N LEU A 54 6.68 -14.61 18.18
CA LEU A 54 7.00 -15.45 17.02
C LEU A 54 6.87 -14.61 15.75
N VAL A 55 7.87 -14.72 14.85
CA VAL A 55 7.84 -14.13 13.52
C VAL A 55 8.15 -15.19 12.47
N LEU A 56 7.27 -15.34 11.49
CA LEU A 56 7.53 -16.14 10.30
C LEU A 56 8.39 -15.33 9.34
N VAL A 57 9.47 -15.91 8.84
CA VAL A 57 10.43 -15.21 7.98
C VAL A 57 10.84 -16.05 6.78
N GLN A 58 11.41 -15.39 5.77
CA GLN A 58 12.19 -16.01 4.71
C GLN A 58 13.69 -15.75 4.95
N PRO A 59 14.60 -16.62 4.50
CA PRO A 59 16.04 -16.48 4.74
C PRO A 59 16.59 -15.13 4.27
N GLN A 60 16.18 -14.67 3.09
CA GLN A 60 16.65 -13.41 2.50
C GLN A 60 16.18 -12.16 3.24
N VAL A 61 15.10 -12.26 3.99
CA VAL A 61 14.53 -11.14 4.79
C VAL A 61 15.15 -11.05 6.18
N ARG A 62 15.70 -12.16 6.69
CA ARG A 62 16.19 -12.26 8.08
C ARG A 62 17.20 -11.16 8.46
N GLY A 63 18.09 -10.80 7.52
CA GLY A 63 19.09 -9.76 7.74
C GLY A 63 18.54 -8.32 7.82
N ARG A 64 17.27 -8.12 7.44
CA ARG A 64 16.59 -6.81 7.53
C ARG A 64 15.88 -6.60 8.88
N LEU A 65 15.74 -7.67 9.68
CA LEU A 65 15.16 -7.57 11.01
C LEU A 65 16.21 -7.09 12.02
N PRO A 66 15.81 -6.35 13.07
CA PRO A 66 16.73 -5.91 14.10
C PRO A 66 17.47 -7.09 14.75
N ALA A 67 18.79 -6.95 14.94
CA ALA A 67 19.62 -8.01 15.53
C ALA A 67 19.21 -8.38 16.96
N ASN A 68 18.61 -7.43 17.70
CA ASN A 68 18.11 -7.59 19.06
C ASN A 68 16.62 -8.01 19.12
N CYS A 69 16.06 -8.51 18.01
CA CYS A 69 14.68 -8.99 18.01
C CYS A 69 14.49 -10.12 19.03
N SER A 70 13.66 -9.88 20.04
CA SER A 70 13.36 -10.86 21.10
C SER A 70 12.40 -11.97 20.65
N ALA A 71 11.73 -11.80 19.51
CA ALA A 71 10.82 -12.80 18.97
C ALA A 71 11.58 -13.99 18.37
N ARG A 72 11.02 -15.18 18.53
CA ARG A 72 11.52 -16.38 17.85
C ARG A 72 11.27 -16.28 16.35
N LEU A 73 12.33 -16.29 15.55
CA LEU A 73 12.23 -16.31 14.09
C LEU A 73 12.06 -17.75 13.59
N VAL A 74 11.09 -17.98 12.74
CA VAL A 74 10.80 -19.27 12.12
C VAL A 74 10.93 -19.13 10.60
N ASP A 75 11.93 -19.78 10.05
CA ASP A 75 12.16 -19.86 8.61
C ASP A 75 11.14 -20.82 7.98
N VAL A 76 10.18 -20.27 7.22
CA VAL A 76 9.08 -21.07 6.64
C VAL A 76 9.56 -21.99 5.52
N PRO A 77 10.36 -21.55 4.52
CA PRO A 77 10.97 -22.45 3.54
C PRO A 77 11.77 -23.59 4.17
N GLY A 78 12.56 -23.30 5.22
CA GLY A 78 13.38 -24.28 5.92
C GLY A 78 12.60 -25.34 6.70
N LEU A 79 11.27 -25.17 6.84
CA LEU A 79 10.42 -26.18 7.49
C LEU A 79 9.95 -27.29 6.54
N ALA A 80 10.17 -27.21 5.23
CA ALA A 80 9.54 -28.10 4.24
C ALA A 80 9.72 -29.59 4.56
N SER A 81 10.94 -30.02 4.92
CA SER A 81 11.21 -31.41 5.30
C SER A 81 10.52 -31.84 6.60
N ARG A 82 10.45 -30.96 7.57
CA ARG A 82 9.80 -31.23 8.87
C ARG A 82 8.28 -31.31 8.78
N LEU A 83 7.69 -30.66 7.78
CA LEU A 83 6.25 -30.62 7.57
C LEU A 83 5.73 -31.86 6.83
N GLN A 84 6.60 -32.64 6.18
CA GLN A 84 6.20 -33.83 5.43
C GLN A 84 5.50 -34.89 6.30
N ASP A 85 5.94 -35.03 7.54
CA ASP A 85 5.40 -36.01 8.51
C ASP A 85 4.28 -35.43 9.38
N MET A 86 3.91 -34.16 9.19
CA MET A 86 2.88 -33.53 10.01
C MET A 86 1.47 -33.80 9.46
N PRO A 87 0.44 -33.85 10.34
CA PRO A 87 -0.94 -34.01 9.90
C PRO A 87 -1.39 -32.93 8.93
N ALA A 88 -1.97 -33.32 7.79
CA ALA A 88 -2.43 -32.39 6.75
C ALA A 88 -3.89 -31.91 6.94
N HIS A 89 -4.59 -32.39 7.97
CA HIS A 89 -5.96 -31.96 8.26
C HIS A 89 -5.99 -30.57 8.92
N ASN A 90 -7.13 -29.89 8.81
CA ASN A 90 -7.31 -28.61 9.48
C ASN A 90 -7.20 -28.78 11.01
N PRO A 91 -6.42 -27.94 11.71
CA PRO A 91 -6.41 -27.94 13.17
C PRO A 91 -7.80 -27.49 13.66
N ALA A 92 -8.39 -28.26 14.59
CA ALA A 92 -9.70 -27.98 15.16
C ALA A 92 -9.65 -26.88 16.23
N VAL A 93 -9.14 -25.70 15.89
CA VAL A 93 -9.08 -24.57 16.80
C VAL A 93 -10.45 -23.88 16.85
N ALA A 94 -11.07 -23.87 18.03
CA ALA A 94 -12.32 -23.15 18.26
C ALA A 94 -12.09 -21.64 18.19
N LEU A 95 -12.61 -20.99 17.16
CA LEU A 95 -12.54 -19.55 16.97
C LEU A 95 -13.90 -18.91 17.11
N HIS A 96 -13.98 -17.82 17.87
CA HIS A 96 -15.13 -16.95 17.90
C HIS A 96 -15.01 -15.88 16.81
N GLY A 97 -16.13 -15.38 16.28
CA GLY A 97 -16.12 -14.29 15.30
C GLY A 97 -15.44 -13.00 15.79
N ASP A 98 -15.36 -12.80 17.09
CA ASP A 98 -14.64 -11.68 17.72
C ASP A 98 -13.15 -11.93 17.96
N SER A 99 -12.63 -13.12 17.68
CA SER A 99 -11.19 -13.37 17.69
C SER A 99 -10.50 -12.48 16.65
N LEU A 100 -9.32 -11.98 16.98
CA LEU A 100 -8.54 -11.16 16.07
C LEU A 100 -8.01 -12.02 14.92
N VAL A 101 -7.97 -11.42 13.73
CA VAL A 101 -7.40 -12.03 12.52
C VAL A 101 -6.12 -11.34 12.11
N TYR A 102 -6.03 -10.02 12.30
CA TYR A 102 -4.81 -9.26 12.11
C TYR A 102 -4.73 -8.02 13.00
N VAL A 103 -3.49 -7.53 13.14
CA VAL A 103 -3.19 -6.19 13.64
C VAL A 103 -2.34 -5.49 12.57
N ILE A 104 -2.95 -4.58 11.81
CA ILE A 104 -2.26 -3.82 10.76
C ILE A 104 -1.93 -2.44 11.29
N TYR A 105 -0.65 -2.05 11.13
CA TYR A 105 -0.14 -0.76 11.57
C TYR A 105 -0.39 0.32 10.53
N THR A 106 -0.98 1.42 10.98
CA THR A 106 -1.19 2.65 10.20
C THR A 106 -0.42 3.79 10.84
N SER A 107 -0.19 4.88 10.10
CA SER A 107 0.40 6.10 10.66
C SER A 107 -0.42 6.63 11.83
N GLY A 108 0.25 7.25 12.81
CA GLY A 108 -0.39 7.70 14.04
C GLY A 108 -0.28 9.19 14.28
N SER A 109 -1.38 9.81 14.69
CA SER A 109 -1.45 11.25 15.03
C SER A 109 -0.55 11.65 16.21
N THR A 110 -0.02 10.69 16.96
CA THR A 110 0.91 10.91 18.07
C THR A 110 2.38 10.79 17.66
N GLY A 111 2.68 10.78 16.37
CA GLY A 111 4.04 10.66 15.84
C GLY A 111 4.59 9.23 15.78
N ARG A 112 3.79 8.21 16.11
CA ARG A 112 4.19 6.80 16.03
C ARG A 112 3.07 5.95 15.44
N PRO A 113 3.38 4.86 14.71
CA PRO A 113 2.38 3.96 14.13
C PRO A 113 1.45 3.35 15.18
N LYS A 114 0.19 3.11 14.79
CA LYS A 114 -0.85 2.50 15.62
C LYS A 114 -1.42 1.25 14.94
N GLY A 115 -1.57 0.15 15.67
CA GLY A 115 -2.09 -1.12 15.15
C GLY A 115 -3.62 -1.18 15.23
N ALA A 116 -4.31 -1.26 14.09
CA ALA A 116 -5.75 -1.52 14.04
C ALA A 116 -6.03 -3.02 14.16
N ALA A 117 -6.78 -3.42 15.19
CA ALA A 117 -7.03 -4.82 15.54
C ALA A 117 -8.38 -5.30 15.01
N ASN A 118 -8.38 -6.02 13.89
CA ASN A 118 -9.59 -6.48 13.21
C ASN A 118 -9.98 -7.92 13.58
N ARG A 119 -11.29 -8.21 13.46
CA ARG A 119 -11.92 -9.46 13.92
C ARG A 119 -12.33 -10.32 12.74
N HIS A 120 -12.37 -11.63 12.91
CA HIS A 120 -12.83 -12.57 11.89
C HIS A 120 -14.21 -12.24 11.33
N ARG A 121 -15.19 -11.88 12.20
CA ARG A 121 -16.53 -11.55 11.73
C ARG A 121 -16.58 -10.33 10.81
N SER A 122 -15.70 -9.34 11.04
CA SER A 122 -15.66 -8.12 10.24
C SER A 122 -15.21 -8.44 8.81
N LEU A 123 -14.14 -9.23 8.67
CA LEU A 123 -13.60 -9.62 7.37
C LEU A 123 -14.48 -10.64 6.65
N ARG A 124 -15.09 -11.59 7.40
CA ARG A 124 -16.09 -12.48 6.83
C ARG A 124 -17.25 -11.71 6.21
N ASN A 125 -17.75 -10.68 6.90
CA ASN A 125 -18.82 -9.82 6.38
C ASN A 125 -18.41 -9.16 5.06
N ARG A 126 -17.18 -8.61 4.99
CA ARG A 126 -16.64 -7.97 3.78
C ARG A 126 -16.53 -8.94 2.60
N LEU A 127 -15.98 -10.15 2.84
CA LEU A 127 -15.86 -11.16 1.79
C LEU A 127 -17.22 -11.70 1.33
N ALA A 128 -18.15 -11.95 2.28
CA ALA A 128 -19.50 -12.41 1.95
C ALA A 128 -20.27 -11.38 1.14
N TRP A 129 -20.19 -10.09 1.50
CA TRP A 129 -20.78 -9.02 0.70
C TRP A 129 -20.19 -8.97 -0.71
N GLY A 130 -18.86 -9.08 -0.84
CA GLY A 130 -18.18 -9.12 -2.13
C GLY A 130 -18.70 -10.27 -2.99
N GLN A 131 -18.83 -11.46 -2.42
CA GLN A 131 -19.30 -12.64 -3.13
C GLN A 131 -20.77 -12.53 -3.60
N VAL A 132 -21.61 -11.82 -2.85
CA VAL A 132 -23.02 -11.59 -3.24
C VAL A 132 -23.11 -10.59 -4.40
N HIS A 133 -22.31 -9.51 -4.36
CA HIS A 133 -22.44 -8.41 -5.33
C HIS A 133 -21.59 -8.58 -6.57
N GLN A 134 -20.51 -9.37 -6.45
CA GLN A 134 -19.48 -9.53 -7.49
C GLN A 134 -18.88 -10.94 -7.40
N PRO A 135 -19.68 -11.98 -7.65
CA PRO A 135 -19.25 -13.34 -7.41
C PRO A 135 -17.98 -13.69 -8.17
N LEU A 136 -17.04 -14.29 -7.43
CA LEU A 136 -15.87 -14.97 -7.99
C LEU A 136 -16.15 -16.47 -8.05
N GLY A 137 -15.60 -17.12 -9.08
CA GLY A 137 -15.70 -18.56 -9.28
C GLY A 137 -14.39 -19.16 -9.84
N PRO A 138 -14.38 -20.48 -10.11
CA PRO A 138 -13.19 -21.20 -10.58
C PRO A 138 -12.58 -20.65 -11.88
N GLY A 139 -13.36 -19.92 -12.69
CA GLY A 139 -12.90 -19.26 -13.92
C GLY A 139 -12.20 -17.93 -13.69
N ASP A 140 -12.34 -17.35 -12.51
CA ASP A 140 -11.77 -16.05 -12.18
C ASP A 140 -10.32 -16.15 -11.69
N THR A 141 -9.57 -15.07 -11.91
CA THR A 141 -8.22 -14.88 -11.35
C THR A 141 -8.12 -13.51 -10.71
N VAL A 142 -7.76 -13.46 -9.45
CA VAL A 142 -7.45 -12.23 -8.72
C VAL A 142 -5.95 -12.01 -8.72
N LEU A 143 -5.49 -10.81 -9.07
CA LEU A 143 -4.08 -10.43 -8.94
C LEU A 143 -3.81 -9.86 -7.55
N GLN A 144 -2.98 -10.54 -6.78
CA GLN A 144 -2.45 -10.03 -5.52
C GLN A 144 -1.19 -9.20 -5.80
N LYS A 145 -1.30 -7.90 -5.63
CA LYS A 145 -0.22 -6.95 -5.83
C LYS A 145 -0.10 -5.90 -4.71
N THR A 146 -1.16 -5.70 -3.95
CA THR A 146 -1.15 -4.73 -2.84
C THR A 146 -0.19 -5.19 -1.74
N PRO A 147 0.70 -4.31 -1.23
CA PRO A 147 1.55 -4.67 -0.10
C PRO A 147 0.72 -5.18 1.08
N PHE A 148 1.16 -6.26 1.71
CA PHE A 148 0.36 -6.95 2.72
C PHE A 148 0.23 -6.21 4.06
N GLY A 149 0.97 -5.13 4.24
CA GLY A 149 0.77 -4.14 5.29
C GLY A 149 -0.49 -3.30 5.13
N PHE A 150 -1.19 -3.37 3.98
CA PHE A 150 -2.49 -2.77 3.75
C PHE A 150 -3.60 -3.80 3.86
N ASP A 151 -4.67 -3.45 4.53
CA ASP A 151 -5.81 -4.33 4.77
C ASP A 151 -6.56 -4.76 3.50
N ILE A 152 -6.51 -3.96 2.44
CA ILE A 152 -7.02 -4.31 1.10
C ILE A 152 -6.43 -5.63 0.61
N SER A 153 -5.14 -5.91 0.89
CA SER A 153 -4.49 -7.15 0.51
C SER A 153 -5.22 -8.40 1.04
N PHE A 154 -5.97 -8.26 2.14
CA PHE A 154 -6.70 -9.37 2.74
C PHE A 154 -7.70 -9.99 1.76
N TRP A 155 -8.51 -9.19 1.08
CA TRP A 155 -9.47 -9.76 0.13
C TRP A 155 -8.77 -10.24 -1.15
N GLU A 156 -7.67 -9.62 -1.58
CA GLU A 156 -6.87 -10.13 -2.70
C GLU A 156 -6.36 -11.55 -2.41
N PHE A 157 -5.89 -11.83 -1.17
CA PHE A 157 -5.45 -13.16 -0.78
C PHE A 157 -6.61 -14.15 -0.60
N PHE A 158 -7.61 -13.80 0.20
CA PHE A 158 -8.53 -14.77 0.77
C PHE A 158 -9.85 -14.91 0.02
N TRP A 159 -10.31 -13.90 -0.69
CA TRP A 159 -11.54 -14.02 -1.47
C TRP A 159 -11.41 -15.10 -2.56
N PRO A 160 -10.40 -15.10 -3.45
CA PRO A 160 -10.26 -16.17 -4.44
C PRO A 160 -10.11 -17.55 -3.79
N LEU A 161 -9.35 -17.67 -2.70
CA LEU A 161 -9.12 -18.95 -2.03
C LEU A 161 -10.39 -19.52 -1.36
N THR A 162 -11.32 -18.66 -0.94
CA THR A 162 -12.61 -19.10 -0.36
C THR A 162 -13.67 -19.47 -1.39
N THR A 163 -13.47 -19.12 -2.66
CA THR A 163 -14.45 -19.33 -3.74
C THR A 163 -13.98 -20.29 -4.81
N GLY A 164 -12.77 -20.82 -4.69
CA GLY A 164 -12.15 -21.71 -5.69
C GLY A 164 -11.64 -20.98 -6.92
N ALA A 165 -11.59 -19.63 -6.90
CA ALA A 165 -10.93 -18.84 -7.92
C ALA A 165 -9.40 -18.93 -7.79
N ARG A 166 -8.68 -18.48 -8.82
CA ARG A 166 -7.22 -18.47 -8.85
C ARG A 166 -6.67 -17.20 -8.18
N LEU A 167 -5.57 -17.36 -7.46
CA LEU A 167 -4.76 -16.27 -6.92
C LEU A 167 -3.47 -16.19 -7.73
N ALA A 168 -3.27 -15.10 -8.48
CA ALA A 168 -2.01 -14.78 -9.13
C ALA A 168 -1.21 -13.82 -8.24
N LEU A 169 0.08 -14.09 -8.06
CA LEU A 169 0.96 -13.26 -7.25
C LEU A 169 1.88 -12.42 -8.15
N ALA A 170 1.88 -11.11 -7.98
CA ALA A 170 2.90 -10.24 -8.57
C ALA A 170 4.23 -10.42 -7.84
N ALA A 171 5.36 -10.38 -8.54
CA ALA A 171 6.66 -10.39 -7.88
C ALA A 171 6.89 -9.09 -7.06
N PRO A 172 7.83 -9.10 -6.09
CA PRO A 172 8.22 -7.87 -5.40
C PRO A 172 8.62 -6.77 -6.39
N GLY A 173 8.03 -5.58 -6.26
CA GLY A 173 8.26 -4.45 -7.17
C GLY A 173 7.30 -4.34 -8.37
N ASP A 174 6.79 -5.44 -8.92
CA ASP A 174 5.93 -5.45 -10.11
C ASP A 174 4.69 -4.54 -9.97
N HIS A 175 4.18 -4.39 -8.75
CA HIS A 175 3.00 -3.55 -8.48
C HIS A 175 3.21 -2.06 -8.81
N ARG A 176 4.46 -1.62 -8.96
CA ARG A 176 4.84 -0.25 -9.29
C ARG A 176 4.99 -0.02 -10.80
N ASP A 177 5.03 -1.09 -11.59
CA ASP A 177 5.31 -1.05 -13.03
C ASP A 177 4.06 -1.39 -13.86
N PRO A 178 3.46 -0.41 -14.58
CA PRO A 178 2.29 -0.62 -15.42
C PRO A 178 2.47 -1.68 -16.50
N ARG A 179 3.68 -1.79 -17.09
CA ARG A 179 4.00 -2.79 -18.09
C ARG A 179 3.97 -4.19 -17.49
N ARG A 180 4.66 -4.39 -16.35
CA ARG A 180 4.66 -5.67 -15.63
C ARG A 180 3.26 -6.09 -15.21
N LEU A 181 2.44 -5.13 -14.76
CA LEU A 181 1.04 -5.40 -14.44
C LEU A 181 0.26 -5.89 -15.67
N ALA A 182 0.43 -5.24 -16.84
CA ALA A 182 -0.22 -5.68 -18.07
C ALA A 182 0.24 -7.08 -18.50
N GLU A 183 1.53 -7.39 -18.42
CA GLU A 183 2.09 -8.73 -18.69
C GLU A 183 1.50 -9.78 -17.75
N LEU A 184 1.38 -9.50 -16.46
CA LEU A 184 0.79 -10.40 -15.46
C LEU A 184 -0.70 -10.61 -15.73
N ILE A 185 -1.44 -9.55 -16.07
CA ILE A 185 -2.86 -9.63 -16.44
C ILE A 185 -3.04 -10.57 -17.62
N ALA A 186 -2.25 -10.40 -18.68
CA ALA A 186 -2.31 -11.25 -19.86
C ALA A 186 -1.89 -12.70 -19.56
N ARG A 187 -0.73 -12.90 -18.92
CA ARG A 187 -0.15 -14.22 -18.62
C ARG A 187 -1.07 -15.08 -17.75
N HIS A 188 -1.66 -14.50 -16.71
CA HIS A 188 -2.47 -15.22 -15.74
C HIS A 188 -3.97 -15.11 -15.99
N GLN A 189 -4.38 -14.45 -17.10
CA GLN A 189 -5.79 -14.20 -17.42
C GLN A 189 -6.53 -13.60 -16.23
N VAL A 190 -5.97 -12.52 -15.68
CA VAL A 190 -6.53 -11.84 -14.52
C VAL A 190 -7.87 -11.23 -14.86
N SER A 191 -8.91 -11.58 -14.11
CA SER A 191 -10.26 -11.03 -14.25
C SER A 191 -10.57 -9.93 -13.25
N THR A 192 -9.84 -9.88 -12.12
CA THR A 192 -10.08 -8.92 -11.04
C THR A 192 -8.78 -8.35 -10.50
N ILE A 193 -8.72 -7.02 -10.45
CA ILE A 193 -7.55 -6.27 -9.96
C ILE A 193 -7.98 -5.07 -9.13
N HIS A 194 -7.19 -4.76 -8.09
CA HIS A 194 -7.35 -3.54 -7.30
C HIS A 194 -6.35 -2.48 -7.74
N PHE A 195 -6.76 -1.21 -7.69
CA PHE A 195 -5.87 -0.05 -7.82
C PHE A 195 -6.22 1.03 -6.79
N VAL A 196 -5.21 1.74 -6.32
CA VAL A 196 -5.46 3.11 -5.83
C VAL A 196 -5.58 4.04 -7.04
N PRO A 197 -6.45 5.07 -7.04
CA PRO A 197 -6.69 5.94 -8.20
C PRO A 197 -5.43 6.49 -8.88
N SER A 198 -4.43 6.93 -8.11
CA SER A 198 -3.17 7.43 -8.66
C SER A 198 -2.39 6.37 -9.46
N MET A 199 -2.38 5.11 -9.00
CA MET A 199 -1.77 3.99 -9.74
C MET A 199 -2.61 3.58 -10.95
N LEU A 200 -3.93 3.65 -10.87
CA LEU A 200 -4.81 3.42 -12.01
C LEU A 200 -4.56 4.47 -13.10
N GLN A 201 -4.40 5.73 -12.72
CA GLN A 201 -4.04 6.80 -13.66
C GLN A 201 -2.71 6.51 -14.37
N ALA A 202 -1.69 6.08 -13.62
CA ALA A 202 -0.39 5.69 -14.20
C ALA A 202 -0.52 4.48 -15.14
N PHE A 203 -1.31 3.47 -14.75
CA PHE A 203 -1.58 2.31 -15.57
C PHE A 203 -2.29 2.69 -16.87
N MET A 204 -3.33 3.52 -16.79
CA MET A 204 -4.10 4.01 -17.95
C MET A 204 -3.27 4.86 -18.93
N ALA A 205 -2.27 5.57 -18.43
CA ALA A 205 -1.36 6.34 -19.26
C ALA A 205 -0.34 5.48 -20.04
N HIS A 206 -0.19 4.20 -19.67
CA HIS A 206 0.75 3.30 -20.33
C HIS A 206 0.08 2.55 -21.48
N PRO A 207 0.72 2.47 -22.69
CA PRO A 207 0.11 1.83 -23.87
C PRO A 207 -0.31 0.36 -23.64
N ALA A 208 0.42 -0.39 -22.81
CA ALA A 208 0.11 -1.78 -22.51
C ALA A 208 -1.24 -1.97 -21.80
N ALA A 209 -1.81 -0.94 -21.17
CA ALA A 209 -3.13 -1.02 -20.56
C ALA A 209 -4.21 -1.42 -21.58
N ALA A 210 -4.11 -0.93 -22.82
CA ALA A 210 -5.05 -1.24 -23.88
C ALA A 210 -5.15 -2.75 -24.23
N THR A 211 -4.13 -3.54 -23.88
CA THR A 211 -4.13 -5.00 -24.12
C THR A 211 -4.89 -5.78 -23.05
N CYS A 212 -5.28 -5.17 -21.95
CA CYS A 212 -5.87 -5.83 -20.78
C CYS A 212 -7.40 -5.98 -20.86
N GLN A 213 -7.95 -6.21 -22.04
CA GLN A 213 -9.40 -6.29 -22.29
C GLN A 213 -10.10 -7.49 -21.61
N GLY A 214 -9.36 -8.44 -21.05
CA GLY A 214 -9.90 -9.58 -20.30
C GLY A 214 -10.31 -9.26 -18.87
N LEU A 215 -10.05 -8.04 -18.37
CA LEU A 215 -10.47 -7.60 -17.05
C LEU A 215 -12.00 -7.52 -16.98
N GLN A 216 -12.57 -8.13 -15.97
CA GLN A 216 -14.01 -8.07 -15.68
C GLN A 216 -14.33 -7.07 -14.57
N ARG A 217 -13.38 -6.87 -13.63
CA ARG A 217 -13.53 -6.01 -12.45
C ARG A 217 -12.26 -5.24 -12.17
N ILE A 218 -12.39 -3.91 -12.11
CA ILE A 218 -11.38 -3.00 -11.57
C ILE A 218 -11.96 -2.42 -10.28
N VAL A 219 -11.28 -2.65 -9.18
CA VAL A 219 -11.66 -2.13 -7.86
C VAL A 219 -10.76 -0.97 -7.53
N CYS A 220 -11.33 0.20 -7.25
CA CYS A 220 -10.62 1.40 -6.78
C CYS A 220 -10.93 1.68 -5.33
N SER A 221 -9.90 1.97 -4.54
CA SER A 221 -10.06 2.47 -3.17
C SER A 221 -8.79 3.17 -2.68
N GLY A 222 -8.85 3.73 -1.47
CA GLY A 222 -7.69 4.34 -0.82
C GLY A 222 -7.50 5.83 -1.10
N GLU A 223 -7.98 6.34 -2.24
CA GLU A 223 -7.97 7.76 -2.61
C GLU A 223 -9.31 8.15 -3.23
N ALA A 224 -9.53 9.46 -3.44
CA ALA A 224 -10.69 9.93 -4.20
C ALA A 224 -10.51 9.62 -5.68
N LEU A 225 -11.49 8.93 -6.27
CA LEU A 225 -11.53 8.67 -7.71
C LEU A 225 -12.09 9.91 -8.42
N SER A 226 -11.34 10.48 -9.37
CA SER A 226 -11.83 11.63 -10.14
C SER A 226 -12.82 11.22 -11.22
N ALA A 227 -13.70 12.15 -11.61
CA ALA A 227 -14.67 11.91 -12.67
C ALA A 227 -13.98 11.66 -14.02
N GLU A 228 -12.87 12.37 -14.29
CA GLU A 228 -12.08 12.22 -15.52
C GLU A 228 -11.47 10.83 -15.61
N LEU A 229 -10.88 10.34 -14.51
CA LEU A 229 -10.29 9.00 -14.48
C LEU A 229 -11.38 7.93 -14.60
N GLN A 230 -12.51 8.09 -13.91
CA GLN A 230 -13.67 7.20 -14.08
C GLN A 230 -14.10 7.12 -15.55
N ALA A 231 -14.32 8.27 -16.21
CA ALA A 231 -14.74 8.32 -17.61
C ALA A 231 -13.72 7.66 -18.54
N ALA A 232 -12.42 7.93 -18.34
CA ALA A 232 -11.34 7.33 -19.13
C ALA A 232 -11.32 5.79 -19.00
N VAL A 233 -11.51 5.25 -17.81
CA VAL A 233 -11.55 3.80 -17.57
C VAL A 233 -12.79 3.17 -18.20
N LEU A 234 -13.98 3.76 -18.01
CA LEU A 234 -15.22 3.24 -18.60
C LEU A 234 -15.17 3.25 -20.14
N GLN A 235 -14.52 4.24 -20.73
CA GLN A 235 -14.30 4.31 -22.18
C GLN A 235 -13.30 3.26 -22.67
N ALA A 236 -12.18 3.07 -21.97
CA ALA A 236 -11.12 2.13 -22.36
C ALA A 236 -11.50 0.67 -22.13
N PHE A 237 -12.35 0.39 -21.14
CA PHE A 237 -12.77 -0.95 -20.73
C PHE A 237 -14.30 -1.08 -20.64
N PRO A 238 -15.02 -0.99 -21.77
CA PRO A 238 -16.49 -0.92 -21.77
C PRO A 238 -17.18 -2.19 -21.23
N GLY A 239 -16.48 -3.33 -21.19
CA GLY A 239 -16.98 -4.58 -20.61
C GLY A 239 -16.60 -4.83 -19.15
N THR A 240 -15.85 -3.91 -18.54
CA THR A 240 -15.29 -4.06 -17.19
C THR A 240 -16.10 -3.25 -16.19
N ARG A 241 -16.47 -3.87 -15.07
CA ARG A 241 -17.06 -3.13 -13.95
C ARG A 241 -15.97 -2.37 -13.20
N LEU A 242 -16.13 -1.07 -13.10
CA LEU A 242 -15.31 -0.21 -12.26
C LEU A 242 -16.06 0.06 -10.95
N LEU A 243 -15.42 -0.20 -9.83
CA LEU A 243 -15.99 -0.05 -8.50
C LEU A 243 -15.16 0.93 -7.69
N ASN A 244 -15.82 1.94 -7.14
CA ASN A 244 -15.20 2.85 -6.18
C ASN A 244 -15.61 2.41 -4.77
N LEU A 245 -14.64 1.99 -3.96
CA LEU A 245 -14.85 1.52 -2.60
C LEU A 245 -14.13 2.47 -1.61
N TYR A 246 -14.72 2.65 -0.44
CA TYR A 246 -14.16 3.50 0.60
C TYR A 246 -14.25 2.79 1.95
N GLY A 247 -13.20 2.91 2.74
CA GLY A 247 -13.16 2.48 4.14
C GLY A 247 -11.81 2.74 4.78
N PRO A 248 -11.77 2.95 6.09
CA PRO A 248 -10.54 2.96 6.88
C PRO A 248 -10.24 1.54 7.42
N THR A 249 -8.98 1.28 7.74
CA THR A 249 -8.53 0.01 8.34
C THR A 249 -9.27 -0.32 9.65
N GLU A 250 -9.71 0.70 10.37
CA GLU A 250 -10.49 0.58 11.60
C GLU A 250 -11.92 0.07 11.40
N ALA A 251 -12.34 -0.14 10.14
CA ALA A 251 -13.67 -0.66 9.80
C ALA A 251 -13.63 -1.80 8.75
N ALA A 252 -12.54 -2.57 8.74
CA ALA A 252 -12.35 -3.78 7.95
C ALA A 252 -12.45 -3.57 6.44
N ILE A 253 -11.48 -2.82 5.90
CA ILE A 253 -11.15 -2.61 4.51
C ILE A 253 -12.07 -1.58 3.83
N GLU A 254 -13.26 -1.95 3.38
CA GLU A 254 -14.20 -1.05 2.73
C GLU A 254 -15.59 -1.14 3.37
N VAL A 255 -16.16 0.03 3.55
CA VAL A 255 -17.43 0.25 4.26
C VAL A 255 -18.53 0.70 3.32
N THR A 256 -18.18 1.46 2.29
CA THR A 256 -19.11 1.92 1.26
C THR A 256 -18.63 1.55 -0.13
N TRP A 257 -19.54 1.55 -1.08
CA TRP A 257 -19.28 1.15 -2.45
C TRP A 257 -20.13 1.92 -3.45
N TRP A 258 -19.56 2.15 -4.62
CA TRP A 258 -20.21 2.70 -5.79
C TRP A 258 -19.86 1.89 -7.03
N ASP A 259 -20.87 1.46 -7.79
CA ASP A 259 -20.68 0.86 -9.11
C ASP A 259 -20.60 2.00 -10.12
N CYS A 260 -19.40 2.27 -10.62
CA CYS A 260 -19.10 3.43 -11.41
C CYS A 260 -19.84 3.41 -12.75
N ARG A 261 -20.46 4.52 -13.08
CA ARG A 261 -21.14 4.75 -14.34
C ARG A 261 -21.03 6.22 -14.71
N ASP A 262 -21.06 6.52 -16.00
CA ASP A 262 -21.03 7.89 -16.46
C ASP A 262 -22.41 8.53 -16.26
N GLU A 263 -22.52 9.41 -15.29
CA GLU A 263 -23.72 10.19 -14.99
C GLU A 263 -23.54 11.68 -15.33
N GLY A 264 -22.41 12.06 -15.95
CA GLY A 264 -22.06 13.46 -16.20
C GLY A 264 -21.81 14.26 -14.91
N ALA A 265 -21.59 13.58 -13.77
CA ALA A 265 -21.37 14.23 -12.48
C ALA A 265 -19.93 14.72 -12.33
N LEU A 266 -19.76 15.86 -11.63
CA LEU A 266 -18.44 16.45 -11.37
C LEU A 266 -17.63 15.70 -10.30
N SER A 267 -18.25 14.79 -9.54
CA SER A 267 -17.60 14.00 -8.49
C SER A 267 -18.08 12.56 -8.53
N VAL A 268 -17.17 11.63 -8.23
CA VAL A 268 -17.48 10.21 -8.03
C VAL A 268 -17.81 10.00 -6.56
N PRO A 269 -19.02 9.51 -6.20
CA PRO A 269 -19.36 9.29 -4.81
C PRO A 269 -18.57 8.11 -4.23
N ILE A 270 -18.42 8.08 -2.91
CA ILE A 270 -17.96 6.89 -2.18
C ILE A 270 -19.12 5.88 -1.98
N GLY A 271 -20.32 6.26 -2.39
CA GLY A 271 -21.45 5.37 -2.54
C GLY A 271 -22.27 5.18 -1.27
N ARG A 272 -22.75 3.97 -1.06
CA ARG A 272 -23.62 3.56 0.05
C ARG A 272 -22.99 2.44 0.87
N PRO A 273 -23.43 2.23 2.14
CA PRO A 273 -22.80 1.23 3.01
C PRO A 273 -22.96 -0.20 2.45
N VAL A 274 -21.94 -1.02 2.68
CA VAL A 274 -22.03 -2.47 2.46
C VAL A 274 -22.93 -3.11 3.52
N ALA A 275 -23.48 -4.28 3.22
CA ALA A 275 -24.38 -4.97 4.15
C ALA A 275 -23.74 -5.20 5.53
N GLY A 276 -24.52 -5.00 6.59
CA GLY A 276 -24.05 -5.14 7.98
C GLY A 276 -23.25 -3.95 8.53
N LEU A 277 -23.09 -2.88 7.73
CA LEU A 277 -22.47 -1.62 8.13
C LEU A 277 -23.48 -0.47 8.09
N ARG A 278 -23.21 0.56 8.86
CA ARG A 278 -23.98 1.80 8.92
C ARG A 278 -23.05 2.98 8.75
N THR A 279 -23.59 4.01 8.13
CA THR A 279 -22.90 5.30 7.96
C THR A 279 -23.80 6.40 8.52
N HIS A 280 -23.21 7.28 9.29
CA HIS A 280 -23.87 8.46 9.84
C HIS A 280 -23.08 9.69 9.44
N VAL A 281 -23.76 10.76 9.06
CA VAL A 281 -23.13 12.06 8.77
C VAL A 281 -23.57 12.99 9.87
N LEU A 282 -22.64 13.30 10.78
CA LEU A 282 -22.95 13.96 12.05
C LEU A 282 -22.27 15.33 12.16
N ASP A 283 -22.90 16.21 12.93
CA ASP A 283 -22.30 17.46 13.41
C ASP A 283 -21.38 17.25 14.64
N ALA A 284 -20.80 18.32 15.15
CA ALA A 284 -19.93 18.27 16.32
C ALA A 284 -20.62 17.83 17.63
N ALA A 285 -21.95 17.92 17.66
CA ALA A 285 -22.79 17.47 18.80
C ALA A 285 -23.32 16.04 18.62
N LEU A 286 -22.85 15.32 17.58
CA LEU A 286 -23.28 13.98 17.19
C LEU A 286 -24.76 13.89 16.75
N ASN A 287 -25.34 14.98 16.26
CA ASN A 287 -26.65 14.95 15.61
C ASN A 287 -26.51 14.68 14.12
N GLU A 288 -27.45 13.96 13.53
CA GLU A 288 -27.50 13.77 12.09
C GLU A 288 -27.77 15.09 11.36
N VAL A 289 -26.94 15.37 10.33
CA VAL A 289 -27.14 16.55 9.49
C VAL A 289 -28.14 16.28 8.37
N PRO A 290 -28.90 17.28 7.90
CA PRO A 290 -29.80 17.13 6.74
C PRO A 290 -29.04 16.72 5.48
N ARG A 291 -29.74 16.09 4.54
CA ARG A 291 -29.18 15.76 3.22
C ARG A 291 -28.68 17.02 2.52
N GLY A 292 -27.53 16.92 1.87
CA GLY A 292 -26.84 18.03 1.20
C GLY A 292 -25.94 18.86 2.12
N VAL A 293 -26.10 18.76 3.43
CA VAL A 293 -25.25 19.43 4.41
C VAL A 293 -24.01 18.60 4.69
N ALA A 294 -22.86 19.25 4.78
CA ALA A 294 -21.60 18.61 5.14
C ALA A 294 -21.54 18.27 6.63
N GLY A 295 -21.04 17.09 6.95
CA GLY A 295 -20.80 16.60 8.30
C GLY A 295 -19.66 15.61 8.34
N GLU A 296 -19.22 15.23 9.53
CA GLU A 296 -18.20 14.20 9.72
C GLU A 296 -18.83 12.81 9.56
N LEU A 297 -18.14 11.93 8.83
CA LEU A 297 -18.56 10.55 8.63
C LEU A 297 -18.26 9.70 9.86
N TYR A 298 -19.26 9.02 10.36
CA TYR A 298 -19.14 8.00 11.41
C TYR A 298 -19.60 6.64 10.88
N LEU A 299 -18.90 5.59 11.29
CA LEU A 299 -19.13 4.22 10.81
C LEU A 299 -19.56 3.32 11.95
N GLY A 300 -20.61 2.54 11.74
CA GLY A 300 -21.14 1.57 12.70
C GLY A 300 -21.29 0.17 12.11
N GLY A 301 -21.50 -0.82 12.96
CA GLY A 301 -21.86 -2.19 12.57
C GLY A 301 -20.73 -3.20 12.70
N VAL A 302 -20.92 -4.36 12.04
CA VAL A 302 -20.10 -5.56 12.21
C VAL A 302 -18.65 -5.40 11.74
N GLY A 303 -18.39 -4.46 10.83
CA GLY A 303 -17.05 -4.19 10.27
C GLY A 303 -16.09 -3.51 11.22
N LEU A 304 -16.56 -2.87 12.30
CA LEU A 304 -15.68 -2.13 13.20
C LEU A 304 -14.60 -3.03 13.81
N ALA A 305 -13.36 -2.54 13.82
CA ALA A 305 -12.26 -3.15 14.56
C ALA A 305 -12.57 -3.23 16.06
N ARG A 306 -11.83 -4.07 16.79
CA ARG A 306 -11.90 -4.10 18.25
C ARG A 306 -11.48 -2.75 18.83
N GLY A 307 -10.51 -2.10 18.22
CA GLY A 307 -9.86 -0.85 18.60
C GLY A 307 -8.41 -0.86 18.17
N TYR A 308 -7.63 0.07 18.70
CA TYR A 308 -6.19 0.10 18.50
C TYR A 308 -5.49 -0.83 19.51
N TRP A 309 -4.57 -1.63 19.00
CA TRP A 309 -3.81 -2.59 19.78
C TRP A 309 -3.03 -1.91 20.91
N ARG A 310 -3.25 -2.35 22.15
CA ARG A 310 -2.61 -1.80 23.36
C ARG A 310 -2.75 -0.27 23.54
N ARG A 311 -3.75 0.35 22.91
CA ARG A 311 -4.03 1.80 23.00
C ARG A 311 -5.48 2.05 23.43
N PRO A 312 -5.84 1.76 24.71
CA PRO A 312 -7.24 1.91 25.17
C PRO A 312 -7.73 3.36 25.12
N GLY A 313 -6.89 4.36 25.48
CA GLY A 313 -7.26 5.77 25.42
C GLY A 313 -7.58 6.23 24.00
N LEU A 314 -6.70 5.95 23.03
CA LEU A 314 -6.93 6.27 21.64
C LEU A 314 -8.14 5.50 21.06
N SER A 315 -8.35 4.26 21.52
CA SER A 315 -9.54 3.49 21.12
C SER A 315 -10.82 4.15 21.63
N ALA A 316 -10.85 4.62 22.87
CA ALA A 316 -12.01 5.31 23.43
C ALA A 316 -12.29 6.67 22.75
N GLU A 317 -11.25 7.37 22.32
CA GLU A 317 -11.35 8.64 21.59
C GLU A 317 -11.98 8.47 20.21
N ARG A 318 -11.64 7.38 19.49
CA ARG A 318 -12.04 7.17 18.10
C ARG A 318 -13.23 6.22 17.93
N PHE A 319 -13.42 5.28 18.84
CA PHE A 319 -14.57 4.36 18.86
C PHE A 319 -15.55 4.80 19.95
N VAL A 320 -16.34 5.81 19.62
CA VAL A 320 -17.29 6.46 20.54
C VAL A 320 -18.57 5.62 20.69
N ALA A 321 -19.35 5.86 21.74
CA ALA A 321 -20.66 5.26 21.88
C ALA A 321 -21.59 5.73 20.76
N ASP A 322 -22.39 4.82 20.21
CA ASP A 322 -23.47 5.17 19.26
C ASP A 322 -24.66 5.76 20.05
N PRO A 323 -24.96 7.05 19.89
CA PRO A 323 -26.03 7.70 20.66
C PRO A 323 -27.41 7.16 20.31
N ALA A 324 -27.60 6.54 19.14
CA ALA A 324 -28.85 5.94 18.72
C ALA A 324 -28.97 4.47 19.15
N SER A 325 -27.90 3.84 19.64
CA SER A 325 -27.89 2.42 20.01
C SER A 325 -28.44 2.22 21.42
N ARG A 326 -29.38 1.24 21.53
CA ARG A 326 -29.90 0.75 22.83
C ARG A 326 -29.11 -0.45 23.37
N THR A 327 -28.15 -0.97 22.60
CA THR A 327 -27.39 -2.21 22.89
C THR A 327 -25.91 -1.97 23.16
N GLY A 328 -25.49 -0.70 23.31
CA GLY A 328 -24.09 -0.34 23.60
C GLY A 328 -23.18 -0.49 22.40
N GLU A 329 -23.68 -0.30 21.19
CA GLU A 329 -22.88 -0.29 19.97
C GLU A 329 -21.96 0.93 19.91
N ARG A 330 -20.98 0.88 19.01
CA ARG A 330 -20.00 1.93 18.84
C ARG A 330 -20.04 2.46 17.43
N LEU A 331 -19.63 3.71 17.29
CA LEU A 331 -19.30 4.36 16.03
C LEU A 331 -17.79 4.61 15.97
N TYR A 332 -17.19 4.40 14.80
CA TYR A 332 -15.84 4.85 14.52
C TYR A 332 -15.89 6.25 13.90
N ARG A 333 -15.21 7.18 14.53
CA ARG A 333 -15.03 8.56 14.09
C ARG A 333 -13.93 8.63 13.04
N THR A 334 -14.29 8.89 11.75
CA THR A 334 -13.34 8.78 10.65
C THR A 334 -12.43 9.99 10.49
N GLY A 335 -12.91 11.18 10.81
CA GLY A 335 -12.29 12.45 10.46
C GLY A 335 -12.52 12.85 9.00
N ASP A 336 -13.32 12.11 8.25
CA ASP A 336 -13.66 12.43 6.86
C ASP A 336 -14.91 13.31 6.80
N LEU A 337 -14.85 14.38 6.02
CA LEU A 337 -15.95 15.28 5.74
C LEU A 337 -16.72 14.80 4.53
N VAL A 338 -18.01 14.60 4.67
CA VAL A 338 -18.88 14.05 3.63
C VAL A 338 -20.24 14.75 3.60
N ARG A 339 -21.04 14.43 2.59
CA ARG A 339 -22.48 14.79 2.57
C ARG A 339 -23.31 13.71 1.90
N TRP A 340 -24.56 13.57 2.31
CA TRP A 340 -25.55 12.77 1.61
C TRP A 340 -26.02 13.47 0.32
N ARG A 341 -26.00 12.76 -0.80
CA ARG A 341 -26.66 13.18 -2.03
C ARG A 341 -28.16 12.91 -1.96
N GLY A 342 -28.93 13.54 -2.86
CA GLY A 342 -30.38 13.31 -2.96
C GLY A 342 -30.76 11.85 -3.29
N ASP A 343 -29.92 11.16 -4.04
CA ASP A 343 -30.06 9.75 -4.44
C ASP A 343 -29.63 8.73 -3.35
N GLY A 344 -29.21 9.20 -2.18
CA GLY A 344 -28.80 8.36 -1.06
C GLY A 344 -27.35 7.84 -1.17
N GLN A 345 -26.56 8.40 -2.07
CA GLN A 345 -25.11 8.17 -2.13
C GLN A 345 -24.39 9.17 -1.22
N ILE A 346 -23.14 8.87 -0.87
CA ILE A 346 -22.29 9.75 -0.07
C ILE A 346 -21.20 10.35 -0.96
N ASP A 347 -21.11 11.69 -0.99
CA ASP A 347 -20.00 12.43 -1.57
C ASP A 347 -18.90 12.60 -0.52
N TYR A 348 -17.65 12.36 -0.93
CA TYR A 348 -16.48 12.69 -0.13
C TYR A 348 -16.06 14.14 -0.41
N LEU A 349 -15.88 14.95 0.63
CA LEU A 349 -15.55 16.38 0.52
C LEU A 349 -14.13 16.70 1.00
N GLY A 350 -13.48 15.76 1.71
CA GLY A 350 -12.15 15.98 2.27
C GLY A 350 -12.04 15.49 3.71
N ARG A 351 -11.18 16.14 4.49
CA ARG A 351 -10.96 15.78 5.90
C ARG A 351 -11.14 16.98 6.82
N VAL A 352 -11.57 16.70 8.05
CA VAL A 352 -11.65 17.70 9.13
C VAL A 352 -10.31 17.88 9.86
N ASP A 353 -9.39 16.90 9.71
CA ASP A 353 -8.04 16.93 10.26
C ASP A 353 -6.99 17.13 9.15
N HIS A 354 -5.71 17.05 9.53
CA HIS A 354 -4.60 17.24 8.59
C HIS A 354 -4.06 15.94 7.98
N GLN A 355 -4.71 14.81 8.21
CA GLN A 355 -4.32 13.55 7.61
C GLN A 355 -4.53 13.60 6.11
N VAL A 356 -3.60 13.02 5.36
CA VAL A 356 -3.65 13.01 3.90
C VAL A 356 -3.56 11.59 3.36
N LYS A 357 -4.07 11.40 2.14
CA LYS A 357 -3.89 10.17 1.38
C LYS A 357 -3.04 10.51 0.15
N ILE A 358 -1.86 9.88 0.03
CA ILE A 358 -0.92 10.08 -1.07
C ILE A 358 -0.51 8.72 -1.60
N ARG A 359 -0.80 8.44 -2.87
CA ARG A 359 -0.56 7.14 -3.53
C ARG A 359 -1.17 5.96 -2.76
N GLY A 360 -2.36 6.17 -2.19
CA GLY A 360 -3.06 5.20 -1.36
C GLY A 360 -2.55 5.08 0.07
N PHE A 361 -1.41 5.68 0.40
CA PHE A 361 -0.89 5.69 1.77
C PHE A 361 -1.62 6.71 2.62
N ARG A 362 -2.11 6.27 3.77
CA ARG A 362 -2.69 7.14 4.79
C ARG A 362 -1.57 7.72 5.64
N ILE A 363 -1.34 9.03 5.55
CA ILE A 363 -0.21 9.72 6.19
C ILE A 363 -0.74 10.72 7.22
N GLU A 364 -0.33 10.54 8.46
CA GLU A 364 -0.46 11.53 9.51
C GLU A 364 0.70 12.51 9.40
N LEU A 365 0.43 13.76 9.05
CA LEU A 365 1.48 14.78 8.90
C LEU A 365 2.27 14.98 10.21
N ALA A 366 1.61 14.82 11.36
CA ALA A 366 2.23 14.88 12.66
C ALA A 366 3.33 13.81 12.89
N GLU A 367 3.27 12.65 12.22
CA GLU A 367 4.33 11.63 12.30
C GLU A 367 5.60 12.13 11.60
N VAL A 368 5.45 12.80 10.46
CA VAL A 368 6.58 13.41 9.72
C VAL A 368 7.13 14.61 10.48
N GLU A 369 6.24 15.48 11.01
CA GLU A 369 6.60 16.64 11.84
C GLU A 369 7.41 16.22 13.08
N ALA A 370 7.00 15.13 13.76
CA ALA A 370 7.71 14.60 14.92
C ALA A 370 9.14 14.14 14.59
N GLN A 371 9.35 13.54 13.42
CA GLN A 371 10.69 13.12 12.99
C GLN A 371 11.57 14.30 12.60
N LEU A 372 11.01 15.35 11.99
CA LEU A 372 11.74 16.61 11.74
C LEU A 372 12.17 17.27 13.05
N LEU A 373 11.27 17.34 14.03
CA LEU A 373 11.53 17.92 15.37
C LEU A 373 12.50 17.10 16.22
N ALA A 374 12.71 15.83 15.92
CA ALA A 374 13.71 14.99 16.57
C ALA A 374 15.15 15.40 16.21
N HIS A 375 15.35 16.15 15.11
CA HIS A 375 16.67 16.65 14.71
C HIS A 375 17.08 17.84 15.58
N PRO A 376 18.27 17.84 16.23
CA PRO A 376 18.67 18.84 17.22
C PRO A 376 18.66 20.30 16.72
N ALA A 377 18.97 20.52 15.44
CA ALA A 377 19.00 21.85 14.85
C ALA A 377 17.61 22.38 14.46
N VAL A 378 16.56 21.55 14.46
CA VAL A 378 15.20 21.98 14.10
C VAL A 378 14.48 22.52 15.34
N ARG A 379 13.96 23.75 15.25
CA ARG A 379 13.18 24.40 16.31
C ARG A 379 11.68 24.14 16.15
N GLU A 380 11.17 24.33 14.93
CA GLU A 380 9.77 24.14 14.60
C GLU A 380 9.67 23.42 13.24
N ALA A 381 8.63 22.65 13.06
CA ALA A 381 8.37 21.95 11.81
C ALA A 381 6.87 21.93 11.52
N VAL A 382 6.50 22.10 10.25
CA VAL A 382 5.15 21.89 9.75
C VAL A 382 5.22 21.21 8.40
N VAL A 383 4.34 20.23 8.18
CA VAL A 383 4.24 19.50 6.92
C VAL A 383 2.85 19.72 6.32
N VAL A 384 2.79 19.93 5.02
CA VAL A 384 1.54 20.06 4.27
C VAL A 384 1.55 19.20 3.02
N ALA A 385 0.38 18.78 2.58
CA ALA A 385 0.23 18.22 1.25
C ALA A 385 -0.01 19.35 0.25
N ARG A 386 0.75 19.35 -0.84
CA ARG A 386 0.61 20.27 -1.97
C ARG A 386 0.20 19.50 -3.21
N GLN A 387 -0.78 20.02 -3.95
CA GLN A 387 -1.14 19.48 -5.26
C GLN A 387 -0.08 19.83 -6.28
N ALA A 388 0.30 18.85 -7.08
CA ALA A 388 1.16 19.00 -8.25
C ALA A 388 0.46 18.35 -9.45
N ALA A 389 0.97 18.60 -10.66
CA ALA A 389 0.38 18.03 -11.89
C ALA A 389 0.22 16.51 -11.86
N GLU A 390 1.06 15.82 -11.10
CA GLU A 390 1.12 14.36 -11.01
C GLU A 390 0.60 13.81 -9.67
N GLY A 391 -0.17 14.60 -8.90
CA GLY A 391 -0.75 14.21 -7.63
C GLY A 391 -0.20 14.96 -6.41
N ALA A 392 -0.73 14.64 -5.25
CA ALA A 392 -0.34 15.29 -4.00
C ALA A 392 1.07 14.88 -3.54
N ARG A 393 1.83 15.84 -2.98
CA ARG A 393 3.18 15.67 -2.42
C ARG A 393 3.27 16.28 -1.02
N LEU A 394 4.16 15.73 -0.20
CA LEU A 394 4.50 16.34 1.10
C LEU A 394 5.55 17.44 0.90
N ALA A 395 5.30 18.60 1.49
CA ALA A 395 6.23 19.71 1.61
C ALA A 395 6.43 20.04 3.09
N ALA A 396 7.66 20.06 3.56
CA ALA A 396 8.03 20.41 4.91
C ALA A 396 8.58 21.84 4.98
N PHE A 397 8.25 22.53 6.06
CA PHE A 397 8.78 23.84 6.41
C PHE A 397 9.34 23.76 7.82
N VAL A 398 10.58 24.18 8.01
CA VAL A 398 11.27 24.10 9.30
C VAL A 398 11.89 25.44 9.67
N SER A 399 11.95 25.74 10.96
CA SER A 399 12.81 26.81 11.47
C SER A 399 13.96 26.22 12.27
N VAL A 400 15.10 26.90 12.26
CA VAL A 400 16.35 26.41 12.85
C VAL A 400 16.53 26.99 14.26
N GLN A 401 17.14 26.22 15.16
CA GLN A 401 17.51 26.67 16.49
C GLN A 401 18.50 27.85 16.38
N GLN A 402 18.34 28.84 17.23
CA GLN A 402 19.19 30.03 17.21
C GLN A 402 20.68 29.68 17.37
N GLY A 403 21.51 30.15 16.45
CA GLY A 403 22.95 29.90 16.46
C GLY A 403 23.37 28.53 15.92
N GLN A 404 22.43 27.73 15.41
CA GLN A 404 22.76 26.46 14.73
C GLN A 404 22.65 26.59 13.22
N THR A 405 23.40 25.74 12.52
CA THR A 405 23.28 25.56 11.07
C THR A 405 22.64 24.20 10.81
N LEU A 406 21.67 24.15 9.92
CA LEU A 406 21.00 22.91 9.54
C LEU A 406 21.72 22.26 8.37
N ASP A 407 22.29 21.08 8.61
CA ASP A 407 22.79 20.22 7.53
C ASP A 407 21.60 19.49 6.90
N MET A 408 21.28 19.88 5.67
CA MET A 408 20.13 19.34 4.93
C MET A 408 20.32 17.88 4.55
N ALA A 409 21.56 17.46 4.24
CA ALA A 409 21.87 16.07 3.89
C ALA A 409 21.74 15.15 5.12
N ALA A 410 22.22 15.60 6.28
CA ALA A 410 22.06 14.89 7.55
C ALA A 410 20.60 14.76 7.95
N LEU A 411 19.80 15.85 7.81
CA LEU A 411 18.36 15.82 8.08
C LEU A 411 17.63 14.81 7.18
N ARG A 412 17.87 14.85 5.87
CA ARG A 412 17.27 13.90 4.91
C ARG A 412 17.65 12.46 5.24
N SER A 413 18.90 12.19 5.55
CA SER A 413 19.38 10.86 5.95
C SER A 413 18.69 10.38 7.22
N ALA A 414 18.51 11.24 8.22
CA ALA A 414 17.80 10.91 9.46
C ALA A 414 16.32 10.58 9.21
N LEU A 415 15.65 11.36 8.34
CA LEU A 415 14.28 11.07 7.96
C LEU A 415 14.16 9.73 7.22
N ALA A 416 15.04 9.44 6.27
CA ALA A 416 15.04 8.19 5.52
C ALA A 416 15.32 6.96 6.40
N ALA A 417 16.08 7.12 7.48
CA ALA A 417 16.31 6.06 8.47
C ALA A 417 15.07 5.76 9.35
N ALA A 418 14.19 6.75 9.53
CA ALA A 418 13.04 6.66 10.45
C ALA A 418 11.69 6.46 9.74
N LEU A 419 11.53 7.03 8.53
CA LEU A 419 10.27 7.07 7.80
C LEU A 419 10.33 6.23 6.52
N PRO A 420 9.23 5.55 6.15
CA PRO A 420 9.10 4.93 4.83
C PRO A 420 9.16 5.98 3.70
N ASP A 421 9.59 5.58 2.51
CA ASP A 421 9.77 6.46 1.34
C ASP A 421 8.56 7.35 1.02
N TYR A 422 7.35 6.79 1.15
CA TYR A 422 6.10 7.51 0.88
C TYR A 422 5.78 8.63 1.89
N MET A 423 6.46 8.66 3.04
CA MET A 423 6.34 9.70 4.07
C MET A 423 7.43 10.76 3.98
N LEU A 424 8.43 10.58 3.13
CA LEU A 424 9.50 11.56 2.95
C LEU A 424 8.99 12.81 2.24
N PRO A 425 9.21 14.02 2.80
CA PRO A 425 8.85 15.26 2.12
C PRO A 425 9.65 15.43 0.82
N SER A 426 8.95 15.77 -0.26
CA SER A 426 9.59 16.07 -1.56
C SER A 426 10.40 17.37 -1.52
N SER A 427 10.06 18.27 -0.62
CA SER A 427 10.81 19.52 -0.37
C SER A 427 10.86 19.82 1.12
N ILE A 428 12.00 20.37 1.56
CA ILE A 428 12.18 20.90 2.91
C ILE A 428 12.67 22.34 2.75
N THR A 429 11.85 23.29 3.22
CA THR A 429 12.14 24.73 3.14
C THR A 429 12.46 25.25 4.53
N VAL A 430 13.60 25.93 4.66
CA VAL A 430 13.98 26.60 5.90
C VAL A 430 13.38 28.01 5.90
N LEU A 431 12.73 28.37 6.99
CA LEU A 431 12.16 29.69 7.26
C LEU A 431 12.76 30.26 8.55
N ASP A 432 12.89 31.57 8.64
CA ASP A 432 13.31 32.23 9.89
C ASP A 432 12.33 31.95 11.03
N ALA A 433 11.02 31.95 10.72
CA ALA A 433 9.93 31.56 11.61
C ALA A 433 8.74 31.05 10.80
N LEU A 434 7.97 30.12 11.39
CA LEU A 434 6.71 29.69 10.80
C LEU A 434 5.65 30.79 10.90
N PRO A 435 4.85 31.04 9.84
CA PRO A 435 3.78 32.02 9.90
C PRO A 435 2.71 31.60 10.91
N LEU A 436 2.27 32.54 11.75
CA LEU A 436 1.25 32.31 12.75
C LEU A 436 -0.03 33.08 12.42
N ASN A 437 -1.18 32.48 12.68
CA ASN A 437 -2.47 33.16 12.61
C ASN A 437 -2.70 34.05 13.86
N ALA A 438 -3.81 34.79 13.88
CA ALA A 438 -4.17 35.67 14.97
C ALA A 438 -4.27 34.99 16.35
N ASN A 439 -4.41 33.67 16.40
CA ASN A 439 -4.48 32.88 17.62
C ASN A 439 -3.13 32.27 18.04
N GLY A 440 -2.03 32.64 17.39
CA GLY A 440 -0.70 32.11 17.66
C GLY A 440 -0.46 30.67 17.17
N LYS A 441 -1.35 30.12 16.33
CA LYS A 441 -1.17 28.79 15.71
C LYS A 441 -0.58 28.95 14.31
N VAL A 442 0.19 27.94 13.86
CA VAL A 442 0.77 27.95 12.51
C VAL A 442 -0.31 28.13 11.45
N ASP A 443 -0.15 29.18 10.64
CA ASP A 443 -1.01 29.44 9.48
C ASP A 443 -0.51 28.66 8.27
N ARG A 444 -1.06 27.46 8.07
CA ARG A 444 -0.68 26.59 6.94
C ARG A 444 -1.02 27.19 5.57
N LYS A 445 -1.94 28.18 5.50
CA LYS A 445 -2.31 28.87 4.27
C LYS A 445 -1.32 29.97 3.90
N ALA A 446 -0.68 30.57 4.89
CA ALA A 446 0.33 31.61 4.70
C ALA A 446 1.75 31.03 4.44
N LEU A 447 1.91 29.71 4.45
CA LEU A 447 3.17 29.08 4.06
C LEU A 447 3.48 29.38 2.60
N PRO A 448 4.73 29.74 2.24
CA PRO A 448 5.11 30.02 0.85
C PRO A 448 4.81 28.81 -0.04
N GLU A 449 4.62 29.04 -1.31
CA GLU A 449 4.64 27.95 -2.28
C GLU A 449 6.01 27.27 -2.14
N ALA A 450 6.01 25.95 -1.89
CA ALA A 450 7.26 25.24 -1.87
C ALA A 450 7.93 25.46 -3.22
N PRO A 451 9.20 25.87 -3.26
CA PRO A 451 9.89 26.04 -4.51
C PRO A 451 9.74 24.75 -5.32
N THR A 452 9.36 24.87 -6.57
CA THR A 452 9.15 23.74 -7.48
C THR A 452 10.41 22.90 -7.60
N LEU A 453 11.54 23.46 -7.18
CA LEU A 453 12.85 22.83 -7.04
C LEU A 453 13.62 23.60 -5.96
N PRO A 454 14.38 22.94 -5.06
CA PRO A 454 15.40 23.65 -4.33
C PRO A 454 16.36 24.24 -5.38
N ALA A 455 16.57 25.54 -5.31
CA ALA A 455 17.79 26.08 -5.84
C ALA A 455 18.89 25.35 -5.07
N LEU A 456 19.51 24.36 -5.70
CA LEU A 456 20.70 23.68 -5.21
C LEU A 456 21.81 24.72 -5.20
N GLU A 457 21.85 25.54 -4.15
CA GLU A 457 23.06 26.24 -3.81
C GLU A 457 24.06 25.18 -3.35
N HIS A 458 25.09 24.97 -4.21
CA HIS A 458 26.39 24.39 -3.87
C HIS A 458 26.56 22.87 -3.77
N GLN A 459 26.10 22.11 -4.75
CA GLN A 459 27.02 21.09 -5.27
C GLN A 459 27.62 21.65 -6.58
N ALA A 460 28.92 21.61 -6.73
CA ALA A 460 29.57 22.02 -7.97
C ALA A 460 28.97 21.19 -9.10
N TYR A 461 28.38 21.85 -10.10
CA TYR A 461 27.76 21.15 -11.23
C TYR A 461 28.83 20.28 -11.91
N GLU A 462 28.67 19.00 -11.84
CA GLU A 462 29.47 18.01 -12.57
C GLU A 462 28.70 17.63 -13.85
N PRO A 463 29.19 17.96 -15.03
CA PRO A 463 28.50 17.58 -16.25
C PRO A 463 28.42 16.05 -16.37
N PRO A 464 27.30 15.49 -16.83
CA PRO A 464 27.22 14.07 -17.11
C PRO A 464 28.20 13.68 -18.22
N GLU A 465 29.00 12.65 -17.97
CA GLU A 465 29.97 12.12 -18.94
C GLU A 465 29.51 10.78 -19.50
N GLY A 466 29.64 10.60 -20.82
CA GLY A 466 29.21 9.39 -21.51
C GLY A 466 27.76 9.44 -22.05
N GLY A 467 27.47 8.69 -23.13
CA GLY A 467 26.25 8.78 -23.88
C GLY A 467 24.99 8.38 -23.08
N VAL A 468 25.12 7.40 -22.16
CA VAL A 468 24.02 6.93 -21.30
C VAL A 468 23.76 7.96 -20.21
N ALA A 469 24.78 8.51 -19.55
CA ALA A 469 24.61 9.50 -18.49
C ALA A 469 23.99 10.81 -19.04
N VAL A 470 24.43 11.27 -20.21
CA VAL A 470 23.85 12.43 -20.89
C VAL A 470 22.38 12.19 -21.23
N THR A 471 22.04 10.99 -21.70
CA THR A 471 20.65 10.61 -22.00
C THR A 471 19.78 10.60 -20.74
N ILE A 472 20.26 10.03 -19.65
CA ILE A 472 19.57 10.01 -18.36
C ILE A 472 19.31 11.45 -17.88
N ALA A 473 20.35 12.29 -17.85
CA ALA A 473 20.24 13.67 -17.39
C ALA A 473 19.25 14.49 -18.24
N ALA A 474 19.27 14.33 -19.56
CA ALA A 474 18.34 15.01 -20.44
C ALA A 474 16.87 14.59 -20.22
N LEU A 475 16.62 13.29 -20.03
CA LEU A 475 15.28 12.79 -19.75
C LEU A 475 14.79 13.18 -18.36
N TRP A 476 15.68 13.19 -17.36
CA TRP A 476 15.36 13.68 -16.04
C TRP A 476 15.03 15.17 -16.07
N ALA A 477 15.83 15.99 -16.77
CA ALA A 477 15.57 17.41 -16.95
C ALA A 477 14.18 17.64 -17.57
N GLN A 478 13.84 16.89 -18.62
CA GLN A 478 12.54 16.96 -19.29
C GLN A 478 11.39 16.58 -18.35
N VAL A 479 11.54 15.50 -17.56
CA VAL A 479 10.47 14.98 -16.69
C VAL A 479 10.32 15.82 -15.42
N LEU A 480 11.43 16.32 -14.88
CA LEU A 480 11.43 17.15 -13.66
C LEU A 480 11.18 18.63 -13.94
N GLY A 481 11.29 19.06 -15.19
CA GLY A 481 11.11 20.48 -15.58
C GLY A 481 12.25 21.38 -15.12
N VAL A 482 13.48 20.85 -15.08
CA VAL A 482 14.71 21.58 -14.68
C VAL A 482 15.58 21.88 -15.89
N GLU A 483 16.35 22.98 -15.84
CA GLU A 483 17.18 23.38 -16.99
C GLU A 483 18.36 22.42 -17.24
N ARG A 484 18.94 21.88 -16.17
CA ARG A 484 20.10 20.98 -16.27
C ARG A 484 20.21 20.07 -15.03
N ILE A 485 20.83 18.91 -15.24
CA ILE A 485 21.07 17.90 -14.20
C ILE A 485 22.52 17.48 -14.25
N GLY A 486 23.18 17.43 -13.10
CA GLY A 486 24.57 17.02 -12.93
C GLY A 486 24.72 15.50 -12.78
N ALA A 487 25.95 15.02 -12.92
CA ALA A 487 26.29 13.60 -12.82
C ALA A 487 26.00 13.01 -11.43
N SER A 488 26.21 13.77 -10.39
CA SER A 488 26.02 13.38 -8.98
C SER A 488 24.64 13.69 -8.43
N ASP A 489 23.79 14.36 -9.21
CA ASP A 489 22.44 14.73 -8.79
C ASP A 489 21.57 13.50 -8.55
N ASN A 490 20.86 13.51 -7.44
CA ASN A 490 19.92 12.47 -7.07
C ASN A 490 18.50 12.84 -7.55
N PHE A 491 17.86 11.93 -8.25
CA PHE A 491 16.52 12.12 -8.82
C PHE A 491 15.47 12.58 -7.78
N PHE A 492 15.52 11.99 -6.60
CA PHE A 492 14.57 12.29 -5.53
C PHE A 492 14.88 13.62 -4.85
N ASP A 493 16.16 14.00 -4.74
CA ASP A 493 16.59 15.28 -4.19
C ASP A 493 16.21 16.44 -5.11
N LEU A 494 16.16 16.20 -6.41
CA LEU A 494 15.64 17.13 -7.41
C LEU A 494 14.10 17.21 -7.42
N GLY A 495 13.42 16.61 -6.44
CA GLY A 495 11.96 16.60 -6.34
C GLY A 495 11.28 15.52 -7.18
N GLY A 496 12.04 14.62 -7.77
CA GLY A 496 11.53 13.46 -8.47
C GLY A 496 10.80 12.48 -7.53
N HIS A 497 9.87 11.72 -8.05
CA HIS A 497 9.12 10.71 -7.29
C HIS A 497 8.79 9.48 -8.15
N SER A 498 8.26 8.46 -7.51
CA SER A 498 8.03 7.14 -8.12
C SER A 498 7.28 7.17 -9.45
N LEU A 499 6.23 8.00 -9.58
CA LEU A 499 5.47 8.10 -10.85
C LEU A 499 6.29 8.76 -11.97
N GLN A 500 7.08 9.80 -11.64
CA GLN A 500 8.00 10.41 -12.60
C GLN A 500 9.12 9.44 -12.96
N LEU A 501 9.59 8.64 -12.02
CA LEU A 501 10.60 7.61 -12.28
C LEU A 501 10.08 6.52 -13.23
N ILE A 502 8.81 6.12 -13.10
CA ILE A 502 8.13 5.22 -14.05
C ILE A 502 8.09 5.86 -15.44
N ARG A 503 7.79 7.16 -15.54
CA ARG A 503 7.80 7.88 -16.81
C ARG A 503 9.21 7.96 -17.41
N VAL A 504 10.22 8.25 -16.58
CA VAL A 504 11.63 8.23 -16.97
C VAL A 504 12.02 6.83 -17.47
N HIS A 505 11.61 5.77 -16.78
CA HIS A 505 11.88 4.39 -17.16
C HIS A 505 11.39 4.09 -18.58
N GLY A 506 10.11 4.37 -18.88
CA GLY A 506 9.57 4.17 -20.23
C GLY A 506 10.27 4.99 -21.31
N LEU A 507 10.67 6.25 -21.01
CA LEU A 507 11.43 7.09 -21.93
C LEU A 507 12.85 6.58 -22.13
N LEU A 508 13.50 6.07 -21.09
CA LEU A 508 14.84 5.46 -21.17
C LEU A 508 14.83 4.19 -22.01
N GLU A 509 13.86 3.30 -21.79
CA GLU A 509 13.71 2.08 -22.62
C GLU A 509 13.51 2.42 -24.10
N ALA A 510 12.62 3.36 -24.38
CA ALA A 510 12.36 3.80 -25.76
C ALA A 510 13.60 4.44 -26.41
N ARG A 511 14.41 5.19 -25.63
CA ARG A 511 15.59 5.89 -26.14
C ARG A 511 16.81 4.99 -26.29
N LEU A 512 16.99 4.02 -25.39
CA LEU A 512 18.12 3.10 -25.38
C LEU A 512 17.85 1.82 -26.18
N GLY A 513 16.58 1.57 -26.57
CA GLY A 513 16.17 0.40 -27.36
C GLY A 513 16.31 -0.93 -26.62
N ARG A 514 16.32 -0.92 -25.30
CA ARG A 514 16.48 -2.12 -24.46
C ARG A 514 15.61 -2.08 -23.22
N GLU A 515 15.32 -3.24 -22.66
CA GLU A 515 14.60 -3.38 -21.39
C GLU A 515 15.50 -2.96 -20.22
N LEU A 516 14.91 -2.22 -19.28
CA LEU A 516 15.57 -1.80 -18.05
C LEU A 516 14.77 -2.29 -16.85
N SER A 517 15.43 -2.53 -15.74
CA SER A 517 14.74 -2.81 -14.50
C SER A 517 14.29 -1.51 -13.83
N LEU A 518 12.99 -1.32 -13.63
CA LEU A 518 12.49 -0.18 -12.86
C LEU A 518 13.07 -0.16 -11.43
N VAL A 519 13.33 -1.34 -10.86
CA VAL A 519 13.97 -1.48 -9.54
C VAL A 519 15.39 -0.92 -9.53
N ASP A 520 16.13 -1.03 -10.64
CA ASP A 520 17.48 -0.46 -10.75
C ASP A 520 17.45 1.07 -10.73
N LEU A 521 16.41 1.71 -11.30
CA LEU A 521 16.24 3.15 -11.23
C LEU A 521 16.01 3.63 -9.78
N PHE A 522 15.29 2.84 -8.98
CA PHE A 522 15.12 3.14 -7.55
C PHE A 522 16.41 2.92 -6.74
N LYS A 523 17.17 1.87 -7.04
CA LYS A 523 18.42 1.54 -6.32
C LYS A 523 19.57 2.45 -6.67
N HIS A 524 19.56 3.04 -7.86
CA HIS A 524 20.62 3.89 -8.40
C HIS A 524 20.09 5.30 -8.71
N PRO A 525 19.75 6.09 -7.68
CA PRO A 525 19.00 7.34 -7.86
C PRO A 525 19.84 8.51 -8.35
N THR A 526 21.14 8.35 -8.65
CA THR A 526 21.99 9.38 -9.26
C THR A 526 22.26 9.06 -10.73
N VAL A 527 22.50 10.11 -11.55
CA VAL A 527 22.77 9.95 -12.99
C VAL A 527 23.94 9.00 -13.22
N SER A 528 25.07 9.21 -12.52
CA SER A 528 26.28 8.39 -12.65
C SER A 528 26.09 6.96 -12.18
N ALA A 529 25.36 6.73 -11.07
CA ALA A 529 25.13 5.39 -10.56
C ALA A 529 24.23 4.60 -11.50
N LEU A 530 23.17 5.23 -12.02
CA LEU A 530 22.26 4.61 -12.96
C LEU A 530 22.95 4.33 -14.30
N ALA A 531 23.73 5.27 -14.81
CA ALA A 531 24.48 5.09 -16.06
C ALA A 531 25.42 3.89 -15.97
N ARG A 532 26.25 3.81 -14.93
CA ARG A 532 27.13 2.66 -14.68
C ARG A 532 26.38 1.35 -14.60
N ARG A 533 25.25 1.31 -13.90
CA ARG A 533 24.43 0.11 -13.79
C ARG A 533 23.88 -0.33 -15.15
N ILE A 534 23.43 0.62 -15.95
CA ILE A 534 22.92 0.39 -17.30
C ILE A 534 24.03 -0.11 -18.23
N GLU A 535 25.24 0.46 -18.15
CA GLU A 535 26.40 0.06 -18.97
C GLU A 535 26.92 -1.33 -18.58
N GLN A 536 27.03 -1.64 -17.29
CA GLN A 536 27.44 -2.97 -16.81
C GLN A 536 26.48 -4.09 -17.21
N GLY A 537 25.18 -3.80 -17.33
CA GLY A 537 24.19 -4.75 -17.86
C GLY A 537 24.35 -5.03 -19.36
N ALA A 538 25.05 -4.15 -20.12
CA ALA A 538 25.34 -4.34 -21.53
C ALA A 538 26.54 -5.28 -21.75
N ASP A 539 27.51 -5.27 -20.84
CA ASP A 539 28.71 -6.12 -20.96
C ASP A 539 28.43 -7.59 -20.57
N SER A 540 27.36 -7.87 -19.82
CA SER A 540 26.99 -9.25 -19.45
C SER A 540 26.17 -9.99 -20.51
N GLU A 541 25.68 -9.32 -21.55
CA GLU A 541 25.00 -9.98 -22.69
C GLU A 541 25.96 -10.31 -23.85
N GLY A 542 27.25 -9.90 -23.77
CA GLY A 542 28.28 -10.05 -24.81
C GLY A 542 29.24 -11.22 -24.65
N ASP A 543 29.38 -11.82 -23.47
CA ASP A 543 30.30 -12.95 -23.28
C ASP A 543 29.76 -13.96 -22.27
N GLY A 544 29.53 -15.17 -22.75
CA GLY A 544 29.54 -16.36 -21.89
C GLY A 544 28.24 -17.14 -21.80
N GLU A 545 28.12 -18.10 -22.65
CA GLU A 545 27.47 -19.36 -22.34
C GLU A 545 27.82 -19.82 -20.91
N GLY A 546 26.89 -19.61 -20.00
CA GLY A 546 26.87 -20.09 -18.63
C GLY A 546 25.56 -20.82 -18.40
N GLU A 547 25.36 -21.93 -19.12
CA GLU A 547 24.36 -22.94 -18.77
C GLU A 547 24.67 -23.47 -17.37
N GLY A 548 23.79 -23.23 -16.41
CA GLY A 548 23.93 -23.90 -15.13
C GLY A 548 22.75 -23.80 -14.16
N ASP A 549 22.12 -22.63 -14.03
CA ASP A 549 21.15 -22.44 -12.93
C ASP A 549 19.67 -22.32 -13.35
N GLY A 550 19.39 -21.90 -14.57
CA GLY A 550 18.02 -21.80 -15.08
C GLY A 550 17.37 -23.17 -15.37
N ALA A 551 18.19 -24.15 -15.78
CA ALA A 551 17.72 -25.50 -16.11
C ALA A 551 17.34 -26.30 -14.84
N ALA A 552 18.05 -26.11 -13.73
CA ALA A 552 17.75 -26.75 -12.45
C ALA A 552 16.45 -26.21 -11.82
N GLN A 553 16.21 -24.90 -11.91
CA GLN A 553 14.96 -24.30 -11.44
C GLN A 553 13.76 -24.64 -12.32
N ALA A 554 13.94 -24.72 -13.63
CA ALA A 554 12.90 -25.16 -14.56
C ALA A 554 12.58 -26.66 -14.44
N ALA A 555 13.57 -27.50 -14.15
CA ALA A 555 13.39 -28.92 -13.88
C ALA A 555 12.67 -29.15 -12.53
N ALA A 556 13.03 -28.42 -11.49
CA ALA A 556 12.35 -28.50 -10.18
C ALA A 556 10.89 -28.03 -10.25
N ALA A 557 10.60 -27.01 -11.08
CA ALA A 557 9.23 -26.55 -11.31
C ALA A 557 8.40 -27.56 -12.11
N ARG A 558 9.00 -28.27 -13.08
CA ARG A 558 8.33 -29.34 -13.85
C ARG A 558 8.06 -30.57 -12.98
N ASP A 559 9.02 -30.99 -12.14
CA ASP A 559 8.83 -32.11 -11.21
C ASP A 559 7.75 -31.81 -10.17
N GLY A 560 7.65 -30.57 -9.70
CA GLY A 560 6.58 -30.11 -8.80
C GLY A 560 5.19 -30.16 -9.46
N MET A 561 5.07 -29.75 -10.72
CA MET A 561 3.83 -29.81 -11.50
C MET A 561 3.40 -31.24 -11.77
N ASP A 562 4.32 -32.12 -12.15
CA ASP A 562 4.05 -33.56 -12.41
C ASP A 562 3.67 -34.31 -11.12
N ALA A 563 4.24 -33.92 -9.96
CA ALA A 563 3.85 -34.46 -8.66
C ALA A 563 2.44 -34.00 -8.24
N ALA A 564 2.08 -32.75 -8.52
CA ALA A 564 0.74 -32.22 -8.26
C ALA A 564 -0.32 -32.87 -9.15
N GLN A 565 0.02 -33.11 -10.41
CA GLN A 565 -0.88 -33.77 -11.35
C GLN A 565 -1.11 -35.24 -11.00
N ARG A 566 -0.09 -35.97 -10.61
CA ARG A 566 -0.20 -37.37 -10.11
C ARG A 566 -1.05 -37.46 -8.82
N ARG A 567 -0.92 -36.50 -7.93
CA ARG A 567 -1.78 -36.42 -6.71
C ARG A 567 -3.24 -36.14 -7.06
N ARG A 568 -3.51 -35.29 -8.04
CA ARG A 568 -4.86 -34.98 -8.51
C ARG A 568 -5.52 -36.20 -9.15
N GLU A 569 -4.79 -36.97 -9.94
CA GLU A 569 -5.27 -38.23 -10.58
C GLU A 569 -5.54 -39.30 -9.52
N ALA A 570 -4.69 -39.45 -8.52
CA ALA A 570 -4.89 -40.39 -7.42
C ALA A 570 -6.12 -40.02 -6.55
N LEU A 571 -6.39 -38.74 -6.34
CA LEU A 571 -7.59 -38.26 -5.65
C LEU A 571 -8.87 -38.50 -6.46
N LEU A 572 -8.82 -38.32 -7.77
CA LEU A 572 -9.93 -38.61 -8.68
C LEU A 572 -10.23 -40.14 -8.78
N GLN A 573 -9.20 -40.98 -8.78
CA GLN A 573 -9.37 -42.44 -8.73
C GLN A 573 -9.98 -42.89 -7.40
N ARG A 574 -9.55 -42.31 -6.29
CA ARG A 574 -10.12 -42.59 -4.95
C ARG A 574 -11.59 -42.16 -4.85
N LYS A 575 -11.95 -41.01 -5.44
CA LYS A 575 -13.34 -40.55 -5.51
C LYS A 575 -14.22 -41.49 -6.34
N ARG A 576 -13.76 -41.94 -7.49
CA ARG A 576 -14.46 -42.94 -8.34
C ARG A 576 -14.59 -44.32 -7.67
N HIS A 577 -13.65 -44.68 -6.81
CA HIS A 577 -13.73 -45.93 -6.05
C HIS A 577 -14.77 -45.86 -4.95
N ILE A 578 -14.88 -44.73 -4.24
CA ILE A 578 -15.92 -44.48 -3.23
C ILE A 578 -17.30 -44.41 -3.88
N GLU A 579 -17.46 -43.79 -5.05
CA GLU A 579 -18.74 -43.69 -5.77
C GLU A 579 -19.19 -45.03 -6.38
N ARG A 580 -18.33 -46.04 -6.47
CA ARG A 580 -18.68 -47.41 -6.89
C ARG A 580 -18.96 -48.39 -5.76
N THR A 581 -18.73 -47.95 -4.51
CA THR A 581 -18.86 -48.80 -3.32
C THR A 581 -20.00 -48.34 -2.41
N LEU A 582 -20.68 -47.24 -2.76
CA LEU A 582 -21.96 -46.78 -2.26
C LEU A 582 -23.04 -47.01 -3.33
#